data_80b9b72324e5ff284815beaa9aebd051
#
_entry.id   80b9b72324e5ff284815beaa9aebd051
#
_cell.length_a   1.000
_cell.length_b   1.000
_cell.length_c   1.000
_cell.angle_alpha   90.00
_cell.angle_beta   90.00
_cell.angle_gamma   90.00
#
_symmetry.space_group_name_H-M   'P 1'
#
loop_
_entity.id
_entity.type
_entity.pdbx_description
1 polymer ?
#
loop_
_entity_poly.entity_id
_entity_poly.type
_entity_poly.pdbx_seq_one_letter_code
_entity_poly.pdbx_strand_id
1 'polypeptide(L)' 'MNKGNVIEIRCKKCKKRFFDYLINDDKSSDMEVVMNGISLKCERCDRVMIMKKYTQGYLISHSKNGVFKI' A
#
# COMPACT_ATOMS: atom_id res chain seq x y z
N MET A 1 0.09 19.83 1.15
CA MET A 1 -0.33 18.56 0.60
C MET A 1 -1.33 17.87 1.50
N ASN A 2 -2.35 17.31 0.93
CA ASN A 2 -3.40 16.65 1.69
C ASN A 2 -2.98 15.24 2.08
N LYS A 3 -2.93 14.97 3.37
CA LYS A 3 -2.53 13.65 3.87
C LYS A 3 -3.49 12.53 3.44
N GLY A 4 -4.75 12.87 3.20
CA GLY A 4 -5.74 11.89 2.78
C GLY A 4 -5.46 11.28 1.42
N ASN A 5 -4.54 11.86 0.66
CA ASN A 5 -4.22 11.38 -0.68
C ASN A 5 -3.01 10.45 -0.71
N VAL A 6 -2.51 10.05 0.44
CA VAL A 6 -1.32 9.21 0.52
C VAL A 6 -1.59 8.04 1.46
N ILE A 7 -1.19 6.85 1.02
CA ILE A 7 -1.24 5.65 1.85
C ILE A 7 0.19 5.16 2.04
N GLU A 8 0.63 5.06 3.29
CA GLU A 8 1.96 4.54 3.61
C GLU A 8 1.91 3.02 3.62
N ILE A 9 2.80 2.39 2.88
CA ILE A 9 2.91 0.93 2.84
C ILE A 9 3.98 0.53 3.82
N ARG A 10 3.60 -0.22 4.85
CA ARG A 10 4.49 -0.58 5.94
C ARG A 10 4.51 -2.08 6.18
N CYS A 11 5.59 -2.53 6.78
CA CYS A 11 5.69 -3.91 7.23
C CYS A 11 4.73 -4.15 8.39
N LYS A 12 3.98 -5.24 8.30
CA LYS A 12 3.02 -5.59 9.35
C LYS A 12 3.70 -5.90 10.66
N LYS A 13 4.88 -6.48 10.62
CA LYS A 13 5.57 -6.93 11.82
C LYS A 13 6.38 -5.83 12.49
N CYS A 14 7.27 -5.17 11.76
CA CYS A 14 8.16 -4.18 12.35
C CYS A 14 7.73 -2.75 12.04
N LYS A 15 6.72 -2.58 11.21
CA LYS A 15 6.12 -1.29 10.87
C LYS A 15 7.06 -0.37 10.11
N LYS A 16 8.10 -0.92 9.52
CA LYS A 16 8.99 -0.13 8.68
C LYS A 16 8.24 0.33 7.44
N ARG A 17 8.39 1.62 7.10
CA ARG A 17 7.78 2.17 5.91
C ARG A 17 8.59 1.78 4.68
N PHE A 18 7.91 1.23 3.67
CA PHE A 18 8.56 0.87 2.42
C PHE A 18 8.46 1.97 1.40
N PHE A 19 7.25 2.44 1.15
CA PHE A 19 7.00 3.49 0.18
C PHE A 19 5.60 4.04 0.40
N ASP A 20 5.29 5.13 -0.27
CA ASP A 20 3.98 5.73 -0.20
C ASP A 20 3.27 5.53 -1.53
N TYR A 21 1.99 5.22 -1.44
CA TYR A 21 1.14 5.17 -2.60
C TYR A 21 0.32 6.45 -2.69
N LEU A 22 0.41 7.14 -3.81
CA LEU A 22 -0.35 8.37 -4.02
C LEU A 22 -1.72 8.03 -4.59
N ILE A 23 -2.76 8.40 -3.87
CA ILE A 23 -4.12 8.11 -4.29
C ILE A 23 -4.47 8.97 -5.49
N ASN A 24 -5.02 8.33 -6.52
CA ASN A 24 -5.47 9.01 -7.71
C ASN A 24 -6.95 9.35 -7.57
N ASP A 25 -7.30 10.62 -7.77
CA ASP A 25 -8.68 11.08 -7.64
C ASP A 25 -9.58 10.68 -8.81
N ASP A 26 -9.00 10.12 -9.85
CA ASP A 26 -9.77 9.65 -11.00
C ASP A 26 -10.70 8.52 -10.55
N LYS A 27 -11.99 8.69 -10.77
CA LYS A 27 -12.98 7.72 -10.32
C LYS A 27 -12.77 6.35 -10.91
N SER A 28 -12.30 6.28 -12.14
CA SER A 28 -12.10 4.99 -12.79
C SER A 28 -10.97 4.20 -12.19
N SER A 29 -10.05 4.85 -11.49
CA SER A 29 -8.88 4.17 -10.95
C SER A 29 -9.19 3.33 -9.70
N ASP A 30 -10.37 3.50 -9.09
CA ASP A 30 -10.75 2.69 -7.94
C ASP A 30 -10.80 1.20 -8.27
N MET A 31 -11.15 0.87 -9.50
CA MET A 31 -11.25 -0.53 -9.95
C MET A 31 -10.00 -1.00 -10.66
N GLU A 32 -9.04 -0.12 -10.83
CA GLU A 32 -7.84 -0.42 -11.59
C GLU A 32 -6.79 -1.05 -10.70
N VAL A 33 -6.14 -2.10 -11.21
CA VAL A 33 -5.06 -2.74 -10.46
C VAL A 33 -3.85 -1.80 -10.47
N VAL A 34 -3.44 -1.38 -9.28
CA VAL A 34 -2.31 -0.47 -9.16
C VAL A 34 -1.03 -1.17 -8.72
N MET A 35 -1.16 -2.37 -8.18
CA MET A 35 -0.01 -3.17 -7.79
C MET A 35 -0.28 -4.62 -8.15
N ASN A 36 0.70 -5.25 -8.80
CA ASN A 36 0.53 -6.62 -9.26
C ASN A 36 1.90 -7.30 -9.31
N GLY A 37 2.05 -8.37 -8.53
CA GLY A 37 3.26 -9.16 -8.56
C GLY A 37 4.49 -8.47 -8.03
N ILE A 38 4.33 -7.65 -6.99
CA ILE A 38 5.44 -6.93 -6.38
C ILE A 38 5.92 -7.70 -5.16
N SER A 39 7.21 -7.98 -5.12
CA SER A 39 7.83 -8.65 -3.99
C SER A 39 8.64 -7.64 -3.19
N LEU A 40 8.40 -7.61 -1.88
CA LEU A 40 9.10 -6.71 -0.97
C LEU A 40 9.76 -7.52 0.13
N LYS A 41 10.96 -7.13 0.48
CA LYS A 41 11.65 -7.75 1.60
C LYS A 41 11.93 -6.71 2.67
N CYS A 42 11.51 -7.00 3.90
CA CYS A 42 11.81 -6.12 5.01
C CYS A 42 13.18 -6.46 5.57
N GLU A 43 14.09 -5.50 5.48
CA GLU A 43 15.48 -5.75 5.93
C GLU A 43 15.60 -5.86 7.43
N ARG A 44 14.61 -5.34 8.16
CA ARG A 44 14.67 -5.37 9.61
C ARG A 44 14.24 -6.71 10.20
N CYS A 45 13.23 -7.33 9.61
CA CYS A 45 12.70 -8.58 10.15
C CYS A 45 12.79 -9.73 9.15
N ASP A 46 13.44 -9.53 8.02
CA ASP A 46 13.66 -10.54 6.99
C ASP A 46 12.40 -11.16 6.44
N ARG A 47 11.26 -10.49 6.59
CA ARG A 47 10.03 -10.98 6.00
C ARG A 47 9.99 -10.65 4.52
N VAL A 48 9.50 -11.61 3.74
CA VAL A 48 9.23 -11.37 2.34
C VAL A 48 7.72 -11.26 2.17
N MET A 49 7.26 -10.16 1.61
CA MET A 49 5.85 -9.92 1.35
C MET A 49 5.62 -9.84 -0.14
N ILE A 50 4.52 -10.38 -0.57
CA ILE A 50 4.14 -10.35 -1.97
C ILE A 50 2.83 -9.61 -2.12
N MET A 51 2.85 -8.54 -2.92
CA MET A 51 1.65 -7.78 -3.25
C MET A 51 1.12 -8.35 -4.56
N LYS A 52 0.04 -9.11 -4.47
CA LYS A 52 -0.51 -9.79 -5.65
C LYS A 52 -1.25 -8.78 -6.52
N LYS A 53 -2.55 -8.80 -6.48
CA LYS A 53 -3.35 -7.86 -7.26
C LYS A 53 -4.08 -6.95 -6.31
N TYR A 54 -3.62 -5.72 -6.21
CA TYR A 54 -4.27 -4.73 -5.36
C TYR A 54 -4.81 -3.59 -6.22
N THR A 55 -6.07 -3.25 -6.01
CA THR A 55 -6.66 -2.06 -6.61
C THR A 55 -6.54 -0.91 -5.64
N GLN A 56 -6.72 0.30 -6.15
CA GLN A 56 -6.72 1.47 -5.28
C GLN A 56 -7.82 1.39 -4.23
N GLY A 57 -9.00 0.91 -4.65
CA GLY A 57 -10.11 0.74 -3.72
C GLY A 57 -9.78 -0.22 -2.60
N TYR A 58 -9.07 -1.30 -2.93
CA TYR A 58 -8.64 -2.26 -1.92
C TYR A 58 -7.70 -1.62 -0.92
N LEU A 59 -6.72 -0.88 -1.41
CA LEU A 59 -5.75 -0.22 -0.53
C LEU A 59 -6.45 0.79 0.38
N ILE A 60 -7.37 1.56 -0.15
CA ILE A 60 -8.11 2.53 0.64
C ILE A 60 -8.96 1.83 1.70
N SER A 61 -9.67 0.78 1.31
CA SER A 61 -10.54 0.04 2.23
C SER A 61 -9.78 -0.58 3.39
N HIS A 62 -8.59 -1.05 3.12
CA HIS A 62 -7.80 -1.78 4.11
C HIS A 62 -6.74 -0.94 4.78
N SER A 63 -6.64 0.33 4.43
CA SER A 63 -5.73 1.23 5.12
C SER A 63 -6.40 1.75 6.39
N LYS A 64 -5.58 2.10 7.35
CA LYS A 64 -6.05 2.65 8.62
C LYS A 64 -5.21 3.89 8.92
N ASN A 65 -5.87 5.04 9.01
CA ASN A 65 -5.18 6.31 9.23
C ASN A 65 -4.10 6.56 8.17
N GLY A 66 -4.39 6.17 6.94
CA GLY A 66 -3.44 6.37 5.86
C GLY A 66 -2.29 5.39 5.83
N VAL A 67 -2.40 4.27 6.55
CA VAL A 67 -1.35 3.24 6.61
C VAL A 67 -1.92 1.90 6.19
N PHE A 68 -1.24 1.25 5.26
CA PHE A 68 -1.58 -0.10 4.82
C PHE A 68 -0.43 -1.03 5.19
N LYS A 69 -0.71 -2.01 6.03
CA LYS A 69 0.31 -2.94 6.52
C LYS A 69 0.23 -4.26 5.77
N ILE A 70 1.35 -4.73 5.33
CA ILE A 70 1.43 -5.99 4.58
C ILE A 70 2.31 -7.01 5.27
#